data_56fb7246114a7e2937091b140ff28326
#
_entry.id   56fb7246114a7e2937091b140ff28326
#
_cell.length_a   1.000
_cell.length_b   1.000
_cell.length_c   1.000
_cell.angle_alpha   90.00
_cell.angle_beta   90.00
_cell.angle_gamma   90.00
#
_symmetry.space_group_name_H-M   'P 1'
#
loop_
_entity.id
_entity.type
_entity.pdbx_description
1 polymer ?
#
loop_
_entity_poly.entity_id
_entity_poly.type
_entity_poly.pdbx_seq_one_letter_code
_entity_poly.pdbx_strand_id
1 'polypeptide(L)'
;MKVLLVYPEFPDTYWSFRHALLMEGKRSAFPPLGLLTVSAMLPDDWERRLVDMNVRPLKESDIEWADIVMASAMLVQKESLRRVVELAKRMGKRVVVGGPYVSTSAEHLPEADHIFIGEAETTLPEFLRDLELGIPERTYQAAERPALTSTPVPHFSLADLKSYSAMSVQYSRGCPFQCEFCDIIEIYGRVPRTKTNEQMLAELDALRELGWRGLVFIVDDNFIGNKRNVKLLLPALAEWSNRHKRPFSFITEASLNLAEDDALLEMMRRANFRRVFLGIETPVEESLREAQKGQNTRRDLLESVKKIQSYGMEVMAGFIVGFDNDPEDIFERQINFIRESGIPLAMVGLLTALPDTQLWRRLEREGRLLQESTGNNTDGSLNFVPRMETERLIEGYQRILRTIYSPAEYYRRALDCLSRLTEEPEPRRNHWTSDVIAFIRVVLALGVRDPARVEFWRYMSRAITSHRQNFAHAMTLAAMGYHFRKLTEAYGE
;
A
#
# COMPACT_ATOMS: atom_id res chain seq x y z
N MET A 1 24.21 13.51 -18.33
CA MET A 1 24.00 13.85 -16.91
C MET A 1 23.80 12.59 -16.08
N LYS A 2 24.22 12.58 -14.81
CA LYS A 2 24.07 11.44 -13.88
C LYS A 2 22.99 11.73 -12.85
N VAL A 3 21.96 10.91 -12.82
CA VAL A 3 20.80 11.07 -11.92
C VAL A 3 20.73 9.93 -10.92
N LEU A 4 20.72 10.29 -9.63
CA LEU A 4 20.47 9.38 -8.54
C LEU A 4 19.02 9.51 -8.10
N LEU A 5 18.24 8.44 -8.27
CA LEU A 5 16.88 8.32 -7.77
C LEU A 5 16.94 7.71 -6.37
N VAL A 6 16.41 8.39 -5.37
CA VAL A 6 16.43 7.93 -3.97
C VAL A 6 15.01 7.75 -3.45
N TYR A 7 14.72 6.55 -2.98
CA TYR A 7 13.49 6.25 -2.25
C TYR A 7 13.79 6.15 -0.76
N PRO A 8 13.31 7.09 0.06
CA PRO A 8 13.59 7.12 1.48
C PRO A 8 13.08 5.88 2.23
N GLU A 9 13.65 5.62 3.40
CA GLU A 9 13.28 4.50 4.24
C GLU A 9 11.91 4.71 4.90
N PHE A 10 11.10 3.62 4.95
CA PHE A 10 9.87 3.56 5.74
C PHE A 10 10.18 3.19 7.19
N PRO A 11 9.46 3.73 8.17
CA PRO A 11 9.39 3.14 9.50
C PRO A 11 8.65 1.79 9.44
N ASP A 12 8.67 1.05 10.54
CA ASP A 12 7.89 -0.17 10.65
C ASP A 12 6.39 0.17 10.70
N THR A 13 5.64 -0.29 9.69
CA THR A 13 4.19 -0.09 9.53
C THR A 13 3.53 -1.38 9.11
N TYR A 14 2.20 -1.42 9.06
CA TYR A 14 1.46 -2.56 8.51
C TYR A 14 1.95 -2.94 7.10
N TRP A 15 2.18 -1.96 6.23
CA TRP A 15 2.59 -2.16 4.84
C TRP A 15 4.08 -2.44 4.67
N SER A 16 4.91 -2.24 5.70
CA SER A 16 6.32 -2.60 5.63
C SER A 16 6.54 -4.10 5.56
N PHE A 17 5.65 -4.90 6.14
CA PHE A 17 5.75 -6.36 6.27
C PHE A 17 7.12 -6.88 6.74
N ARG A 18 7.95 -6.03 7.34
CA ARG A 18 9.37 -6.26 7.61
C ARG A 18 9.65 -7.61 8.27
N HIS A 19 8.89 -7.96 9.32
CA HIS A 19 9.11 -9.22 10.03
C HIS A 19 8.74 -10.46 9.20
N ALA A 20 7.75 -10.35 8.30
CA ALA A 20 7.38 -11.41 7.36
C ALA A 20 8.41 -11.53 6.22
N LEU A 21 8.87 -10.41 5.67
CA LEU A 21 9.84 -10.36 4.58
C LEU A 21 11.17 -11.02 4.93
N LEU A 22 11.63 -10.90 6.18
CA LEU A 22 12.84 -11.60 6.66
C LEU A 22 12.71 -13.12 6.54
N MET A 23 11.53 -13.68 6.73
CA MET A 23 11.27 -15.11 6.56
C MET A 23 11.28 -15.51 5.08
N GLU A 24 10.78 -14.66 4.18
CA GLU A 24 10.84 -14.87 2.73
C GLU A 24 12.25 -14.64 2.15
N GLY A 25 13.14 -14.00 2.89
CA GLY A 25 14.45 -13.56 2.39
C GLY A 25 14.36 -12.34 1.48
N LYS A 26 13.32 -11.56 1.67
CA LYS A 26 13.07 -10.29 0.97
C LYS A 26 13.45 -9.11 1.85
N ARG A 27 13.65 -7.94 1.24
CA ARG A 27 14.06 -6.72 1.93
C ARG A 27 12.95 -5.66 1.96
N SER A 28 12.18 -5.56 0.88
CA SER A 28 11.06 -4.62 0.76
C SER A 28 9.84 -5.32 0.19
N ALA A 29 8.65 -4.82 0.53
CA ALA A 29 7.40 -5.34 -0.01
C ALA A 29 7.25 -4.99 -1.50
N PHE A 30 7.47 -3.71 -1.86
CA PHE A 30 7.19 -3.16 -3.18
C PHE A 30 8.30 -2.22 -3.63
N PRO A 31 8.57 -2.13 -4.96
CA PRO A 31 9.49 -1.14 -5.52
C PRO A 31 8.85 0.25 -5.60
N PRO A 32 9.66 1.33 -5.67
CA PRO A 32 9.20 2.70 -5.78
C PRO A 32 8.69 3.03 -7.19
N LEU A 33 7.46 2.61 -7.52
CA LEU A 33 6.87 2.73 -8.85
C LEU A 33 6.94 4.16 -9.42
N GLY A 34 6.65 5.18 -8.61
CA GLY A 34 6.70 6.58 -9.04
C GLY A 34 8.09 7.00 -9.52
N LEU A 35 9.15 6.62 -8.80
CA LEU A 35 10.54 6.92 -9.23
C LEU A 35 10.93 6.12 -10.48
N LEU A 36 10.46 4.89 -10.64
CA LEU A 36 10.69 4.09 -11.84
C LEU A 36 9.98 4.72 -13.05
N THR A 37 8.79 5.30 -12.86
CA THR A 37 8.05 6.03 -13.89
C THR A 37 8.78 7.33 -14.26
N VAL A 38 9.18 8.13 -13.26
CA VAL A 38 10.00 9.35 -13.48
C VAL A 38 11.29 9.01 -14.23
N SER A 39 11.96 7.93 -13.86
CA SER A 39 13.15 7.46 -14.58
C SER A 39 12.91 7.19 -16.05
N ALA A 40 11.74 6.66 -16.41
CA ALA A 40 11.39 6.37 -17.81
C ALA A 40 11.06 7.64 -18.61
N MET A 41 10.87 8.77 -17.95
CA MET A 41 10.60 10.07 -18.58
C MET A 41 11.86 10.94 -18.76
N LEU A 42 12.99 10.54 -18.15
CA LEU A 42 14.26 11.28 -18.27
C LEU A 42 14.87 11.04 -19.67
N PRO A 43 15.67 11.99 -20.20
CA PRO A 43 16.37 11.83 -21.47
C PRO A 43 17.22 10.56 -21.54
N ASP A 44 17.21 9.85 -22.67
CA ASP A 44 17.85 8.54 -22.82
C ASP A 44 19.38 8.55 -22.60
N ASP A 45 20.04 9.66 -22.89
CA ASP A 45 21.47 9.87 -22.69
C ASP A 45 21.90 10.10 -21.23
N TRP A 46 20.93 10.22 -20.30
CA TRP A 46 21.24 10.38 -18.89
C TRP A 46 21.51 9.03 -18.22
N GLU A 47 22.62 8.94 -17.49
CA GLU A 47 22.91 7.78 -16.65
C GLU A 47 22.02 7.81 -15.39
N ARG A 48 21.41 6.68 -15.05
CA ARG A 48 20.43 6.56 -13.95
C ARG A 48 20.87 5.51 -12.96
N ARG A 49 20.73 5.79 -11.66
CA ARG A 49 20.85 4.81 -10.57
C ARG A 49 19.68 4.96 -9.62
N LEU A 50 19.20 3.84 -9.09
CA LEU A 50 18.18 3.81 -8.04
C LEU A 50 18.82 3.34 -6.73
N VAL A 51 18.55 4.07 -5.65
CA VAL A 51 18.76 3.63 -4.27
C VAL A 51 17.42 3.61 -3.58
N ASP A 52 16.89 2.40 -3.37
CA ASP A 52 15.78 2.19 -2.45
C ASP A 52 16.36 1.91 -1.05
N MET A 53 16.17 2.85 -0.11
CA MET A 53 16.72 2.74 1.24
C MET A 53 16.06 1.64 2.07
N ASN A 54 14.93 1.09 1.61
CA ASN A 54 14.29 -0.09 2.19
C ASN A 54 15.00 -1.40 1.78
N VAL A 55 15.81 -1.34 0.71
CA VAL A 55 16.61 -2.46 0.19
C VAL A 55 18.06 -2.36 0.63
N ARG A 56 18.65 -1.19 0.56
CA ARG A 56 20.03 -0.91 1.00
C ARG A 56 20.21 0.52 1.48
N PRO A 57 21.13 0.78 2.41
CA PRO A 57 21.41 2.14 2.83
C PRO A 57 21.97 3.01 1.69
N LEU A 58 21.62 4.30 1.71
CA LEU A 58 22.24 5.33 0.88
C LEU A 58 23.67 5.58 1.38
N LYS A 59 24.63 5.61 0.47
CA LYS A 59 26.05 5.89 0.76
C LYS A 59 26.46 7.24 0.18
N GLU A 60 27.43 7.90 0.77
CA GLU A 60 27.99 9.14 0.24
C GLU A 60 28.53 8.95 -1.19
N SER A 61 29.15 7.80 -1.49
CA SER A 61 29.60 7.47 -2.85
C SER A 61 28.50 7.38 -3.91
N ASP A 62 27.25 7.09 -3.50
CA ASP A 62 26.10 7.15 -4.40
C ASP A 62 25.79 8.61 -4.78
N ILE A 63 25.87 9.52 -3.80
CA ILE A 63 25.62 10.95 -3.99
C ILE A 63 26.77 11.60 -4.75
N GLU A 64 28.03 11.26 -4.43
CA GLU A 64 29.20 11.77 -5.15
C GLU A 64 29.12 11.51 -6.65
N TRP A 65 28.66 10.33 -7.04
CA TRP A 65 28.49 9.92 -8.43
C TRP A 65 27.49 10.79 -9.20
N ALA A 66 26.47 11.33 -8.53
CA ALA A 66 25.36 12.02 -9.16
C ALA A 66 25.66 13.50 -9.46
N ASP A 67 25.10 14.03 -10.54
CA ASP A 67 24.96 15.46 -10.79
C ASP A 67 23.68 16.00 -10.15
N ILE A 68 22.60 15.21 -10.17
CA ILE A 68 21.30 15.52 -9.58
C ILE A 68 20.82 14.34 -8.73
N VAL A 69 20.27 14.65 -7.56
CA VAL A 69 19.56 13.70 -6.68
C VAL A 69 18.06 13.98 -6.78
N MET A 70 17.28 13.00 -7.22
CA MET A 70 15.82 13.07 -7.26
C MET A 70 15.24 12.13 -6.20
N ALA A 71 14.37 12.64 -5.35
CA ALA A 71 13.72 11.84 -4.30
C ALA A 71 12.19 11.99 -4.33
N SER A 72 11.49 10.90 -3.98
CA SER A 72 10.04 10.90 -3.84
C SER A 72 9.67 10.23 -2.52
N ALA A 73 8.70 10.78 -1.80
CA ALA A 73 8.30 10.28 -0.49
C ALA A 73 6.80 10.36 -0.26
N MET A 74 6.30 9.44 0.56
CA MET A 74 5.02 9.54 1.25
C MET A 74 5.21 10.27 2.58
N LEU A 75 4.13 10.76 3.18
CA LEU A 75 4.18 11.50 4.45
C LEU A 75 4.94 10.75 5.55
N VAL A 76 4.74 9.44 5.66
CA VAL A 76 5.41 8.58 6.65
C VAL A 76 6.93 8.51 6.47
N GLN A 77 7.47 8.89 5.31
CA GLN A 77 8.90 8.92 5.01
C GLN A 77 9.53 10.32 5.20
N LYS A 78 8.77 11.32 5.68
CA LYS A 78 9.21 12.73 5.73
C LYS A 78 10.57 12.94 6.40
N GLU A 79 10.82 12.26 7.53
CA GLU A 79 12.07 12.39 8.25
C GLU A 79 13.26 11.74 7.51
N SER A 80 13.02 10.63 6.82
CA SER A 80 14.03 10.00 5.98
C SER A 80 14.34 10.86 4.75
N LEU A 81 13.32 11.48 4.14
CA LEU A 81 13.50 12.40 3.01
C LEU A 81 14.34 13.62 3.42
N ARG A 82 14.05 14.24 4.56
CA ARG A 82 14.85 15.38 5.08
C ARG A 82 16.32 15.02 5.19
N ARG A 83 16.65 13.87 5.80
CA ARG A 83 18.05 13.40 5.89
C ARG A 83 18.71 13.21 4.53
N VAL A 84 17.97 12.71 3.53
CA VAL A 84 18.49 12.59 2.14
C VAL A 84 18.79 13.96 1.55
N VAL A 85 17.86 14.91 1.68
CA VAL A 85 18.02 16.29 1.18
C VAL A 85 19.23 16.96 1.84
N GLU A 86 19.31 16.94 3.18
CA GLU A 86 20.41 17.52 3.95
C GLU A 86 21.78 16.93 3.53
N LEU A 87 21.85 15.61 3.39
CA LEU A 87 23.10 14.94 2.98
C LEU A 87 23.51 15.35 1.56
N ALA A 88 22.59 15.34 0.61
CA ALA A 88 22.86 15.74 -0.77
C ALA A 88 23.28 17.22 -0.87
N LYS A 89 22.62 18.11 -0.11
CA LYS A 89 22.96 19.54 -0.08
C LYS A 89 24.34 19.79 0.55
N ARG A 90 24.68 19.10 1.65
CA ARG A 90 26.04 19.20 2.24
C ARG A 90 27.13 18.77 1.27
N MET A 91 26.83 17.85 0.35
CA MET A 91 27.74 17.39 -0.68
C MET A 91 27.68 18.25 -1.96
N GLY A 92 26.98 19.39 -1.93
CA GLY A 92 26.90 20.35 -3.03
C GLY A 92 26.11 19.85 -4.25
N LYS A 93 25.19 18.89 -4.07
CA LYS A 93 24.38 18.33 -5.15
C LYS A 93 23.08 19.11 -5.33
N ARG A 94 22.60 19.16 -6.58
CA ARG A 94 21.25 19.64 -6.89
C ARG A 94 20.23 18.60 -6.45
N VAL A 95 19.18 19.05 -5.74
CA VAL A 95 18.16 18.17 -5.16
C VAL A 95 16.79 18.53 -5.73
N VAL A 96 16.12 17.54 -6.28
CA VAL A 96 14.74 17.59 -6.78
C VAL A 96 13.88 16.66 -5.94
N VAL A 97 12.76 17.17 -5.42
CA VAL A 97 11.84 16.40 -4.59
C VAL A 97 10.43 16.41 -5.17
N GLY A 98 9.71 15.30 -5.02
CA GLY A 98 8.32 15.17 -5.45
C GLY A 98 7.60 14.06 -4.68
N GLY A 99 6.42 13.68 -5.15
CA GLY A 99 5.60 12.62 -4.56
C GLY A 99 4.51 13.13 -3.63
N PRO A 100 3.72 12.22 -3.04
CA PRO A 100 2.53 12.57 -2.27
C PRO A 100 2.79 13.55 -1.10
N TYR A 101 3.82 13.30 -0.30
CA TYR A 101 4.18 14.20 0.81
C TYR A 101 4.51 15.61 0.34
N VAL A 102 5.34 15.71 -0.70
CA VAL A 102 5.76 17.02 -1.23
C VAL A 102 4.56 17.78 -1.83
N SER A 103 3.62 17.05 -2.41
CA SER A 103 2.42 17.64 -3.02
C SER A 103 1.46 18.30 -2.01
N THR A 104 1.51 17.90 -0.73
CA THR A 104 0.64 18.43 0.34
C THR A 104 1.40 19.24 1.39
N SER A 105 2.75 19.29 1.35
CA SER A 105 3.58 19.88 2.41
C SER A 105 4.90 20.42 1.85
N ALA A 106 4.85 21.07 0.68
CA ALA A 106 6.03 21.59 -0.03
C ALA A 106 6.87 22.61 0.78
N GLU A 107 6.22 23.38 1.64
CA GLU A 107 6.82 24.41 2.50
C GLU A 107 7.80 23.83 3.54
N HIS A 108 7.71 22.55 3.84
CA HIS A 108 8.55 21.88 4.84
C HIS A 108 9.91 21.40 4.30
N LEU A 109 10.22 21.69 3.04
CA LEU A 109 11.48 21.30 2.37
C LEU A 109 12.21 22.49 1.76
N PRO A 110 12.59 23.51 2.60
CA PRO A 110 13.20 24.74 2.11
C PRO A 110 14.58 24.52 1.46
N GLU A 111 15.28 23.45 1.80
CA GLU A 111 16.63 23.14 1.28
C GLU A 111 16.61 22.51 -0.11
N ALA A 112 15.48 21.99 -0.58
CA ALA A 112 15.39 21.42 -1.93
C ALA A 112 15.51 22.51 -3.00
N ASP A 113 16.29 22.26 -4.05
CA ASP A 113 16.46 23.21 -5.15
C ASP A 113 15.20 23.27 -6.03
N HIS A 114 14.59 22.10 -6.28
CA HIS A 114 13.38 22.03 -7.10
C HIS A 114 12.34 21.14 -6.43
N ILE A 115 11.08 21.57 -6.47
CA ILE A 115 9.92 20.94 -5.84
C ILE A 115 8.87 20.67 -6.90
N PHE A 116 8.43 19.39 -7.01
CA PHE A 116 7.39 18.99 -7.94
C PHE A 116 6.09 18.72 -7.17
N ILE A 117 5.09 19.54 -7.41
CA ILE A 117 3.75 19.44 -6.80
C ILE A 117 2.82 18.76 -7.80
N GLY A 118 2.26 17.63 -7.40
CA GLY A 118 1.38 16.82 -8.25
C GLY A 118 2.12 15.79 -9.08
N GLU A 119 1.62 15.56 -10.30
CA GLU A 119 2.04 14.44 -11.15
C GLU A 119 3.15 14.84 -12.12
N ALA A 120 4.20 14.01 -12.20
CA ALA A 120 5.42 14.32 -12.94
C ALA A 120 5.23 14.38 -14.47
N GLU A 121 4.19 13.74 -15.00
CA GLU A 121 3.94 13.69 -16.45
C GLU A 121 3.78 15.07 -17.10
N THR A 122 3.36 16.06 -16.32
CA THR A 122 3.23 17.45 -16.79
C THR A 122 4.40 18.33 -16.36
N THR A 123 4.88 18.17 -15.12
CA THR A 123 5.88 19.05 -14.52
C THR A 123 7.32 18.71 -14.92
N LEU A 124 7.64 17.42 -15.10
CA LEU A 124 9.00 17.01 -15.45
C LEU A 124 9.45 17.49 -16.83
N PRO A 125 8.64 17.42 -17.91
CA PRO A 125 9.04 17.98 -19.22
C PRO A 125 9.35 19.47 -19.18
N GLU A 126 8.62 20.24 -18.39
CA GLU A 126 8.85 21.67 -18.20
C GLU A 126 10.17 21.92 -17.47
N PHE A 127 10.42 21.21 -16.38
CA PHE A 127 11.70 21.27 -15.67
C PHE A 127 12.89 20.92 -16.57
N LEU A 128 12.79 19.85 -17.37
CA LEU A 128 13.87 19.43 -18.27
C LEU A 128 14.23 20.52 -19.30
N ARG A 129 13.19 21.12 -19.90
CA ARG A 129 13.38 22.25 -20.83
C ARG A 129 14.08 23.43 -20.16
N ASP A 130 13.63 23.82 -18.97
CA ASP A 130 14.17 24.96 -18.24
C ASP A 130 15.61 24.69 -17.75
N LEU A 131 15.87 23.41 -17.41
CA LEU A 131 17.21 22.96 -17.04
C LEU A 131 18.19 23.08 -18.22
N GLU A 132 17.77 22.72 -19.44
CA GLU A 132 18.56 22.89 -20.67
C GLU A 132 18.84 24.37 -20.97
N LEU A 133 17.85 25.23 -20.72
CA LEU A 133 18.00 26.67 -20.89
C LEU A 133 18.80 27.34 -19.77
N GLY A 134 19.13 26.63 -18.70
CA GLY A 134 19.85 27.15 -17.54
C GLY A 134 19.02 28.05 -16.61
N ILE A 135 17.70 27.98 -16.69
CA ILE A 135 16.76 28.82 -15.92
C ILE A 135 15.73 27.97 -15.13
N PRO A 136 16.13 26.84 -14.50
CA PRO A 136 15.13 26.01 -13.82
C PRO A 136 14.52 26.76 -12.63
N GLU A 137 13.21 26.65 -12.51
CA GLU A 137 12.44 27.23 -11.39
C GLU A 137 12.54 26.37 -10.13
N ARG A 138 12.20 26.94 -8.99
CA ARG A 138 12.17 26.22 -7.73
C ARG A 138 10.96 25.28 -7.64
N THR A 139 9.78 25.70 -8.13
CA THR A 139 8.54 24.96 -7.97
C THR A 139 7.89 24.73 -9.32
N TYR A 140 7.59 23.47 -9.60
CA TYR A 140 6.83 23.03 -10.78
C TYR A 140 5.50 22.44 -10.31
N GLN A 141 4.41 23.06 -10.72
CA GLN A 141 3.06 22.63 -10.40
C GLN A 141 2.16 22.80 -11.62
N ALA A 142 1.60 21.70 -12.09
CA ALA A 142 0.65 21.76 -13.19
C ALA A 142 -0.72 22.27 -12.73
N ALA A 143 -1.35 23.10 -13.55
CA ALA A 143 -2.72 23.57 -13.32
C ALA A 143 -3.76 22.43 -13.47
N GLU A 144 -3.48 21.46 -14.31
CA GLU A 144 -4.37 20.35 -14.62
C GLU A 144 -3.67 19.00 -14.40
N ARG A 145 -4.46 17.99 -14.05
CA ARG A 145 -3.98 16.62 -13.90
C ARG A 145 -3.80 15.98 -15.29
N PRO A 146 -2.67 15.27 -15.54
CA PRO A 146 -2.40 14.68 -16.86
C PRO A 146 -3.35 13.53 -17.21
N ALA A 147 -3.54 13.32 -18.50
CA ALA A 147 -4.10 12.06 -18.98
C ALA A 147 -3.08 10.93 -18.79
N LEU A 148 -3.48 9.80 -18.21
CA LEU A 148 -2.55 8.68 -17.95
C LEU A 148 -2.09 7.97 -19.22
N THR A 149 -2.66 8.31 -20.36
CA THR A 149 -2.20 7.83 -21.67
C THR A 149 -0.80 8.36 -22.06
N SER A 150 -0.30 9.39 -21.37
CA SER A 150 1.06 9.88 -21.55
C SER A 150 2.10 9.21 -20.62
N THR A 151 1.65 8.42 -19.64
CA THR A 151 2.54 7.74 -18.68
C THR A 151 3.32 6.62 -19.38
N PRO A 152 4.66 6.62 -19.38
CA PRO A 152 5.46 5.57 -20.00
C PRO A 152 5.43 4.27 -19.18
N VAL A 153 5.90 3.18 -19.78
CA VAL A 153 6.23 1.95 -19.04
C VAL A 153 7.33 2.26 -18.03
N PRO A 154 7.16 1.95 -16.74
CA PRO A 154 8.18 2.24 -15.73
C PRO A 154 9.51 1.52 -16.00
N HIS A 155 10.59 2.13 -15.61
CA HIS A 155 11.96 1.60 -15.85
C HIS A 155 12.30 0.49 -14.83
N PHE A 156 11.55 -0.63 -14.88
CA PHE A 156 11.65 -1.75 -13.93
C PHE A 156 13.05 -2.36 -13.82
N SER A 157 13.87 -2.26 -14.87
CA SER A 157 15.24 -2.80 -14.89
C SER A 157 16.20 -2.12 -13.90
N LEU A 158 15.86 -0.94 -13.36
CA LEU A 158 16.63 -0.29 -12.30
C LEU A 158 16.40 -0.91 -10.92
N ALA A 159 15.31 -1.64 -10.72
CA ALA A 159 14.99 -2.27 -9.46
C ALA A 159 15.66 -3.64 -9.33
N ASP A 160 16.23 -3.94 -8.15
CA ASP A 160 16.66 -5.31 -7.83
C ASP A 160 15.43 -6.18 -7.50
N LEU A 161 14.85 -6.79 -8.54
CA LEU A 161 13.61 -7.57 -8.41
C LEU A 161 13.69 -8.66 -7.34
N LYS A 162 14.88 -9.19 -7.06
CA LYS A 162 15.08 -10.24 -6.06
C LYS A 162 14.83 -9.74 -4.63
N SER A 163 15.00 -8.45 -4.41
CA SER A 163 14.81 -7.83 -3.10
C SER A 163 13.36 -7.59 -2.71
N TYR A 164 12.41 -7.65 -3.67
CA TYR A 164 11.00 -7.34 -3.44
C TYR A 164 10.14 -8.60 -3.33
N SER A 165 9.09 -8.54 -2.49
CA SER A 165 8.10 -9.62 -2.36
C SER A 165 7.05 -9.56 -3.47
N ALA A 166 6.68 -8.36 -3.92
CA ALA A 166 5.79 -8.13 -5.04
C ALA A 166 6.31 -6.99 -5.92
N MET A 167 5.83 -6.93 -7.17
CA MET A 167 6.05 -5.78 -8.05
C MET A 167 4.80 -4.91 -8.09
N SER A 168 4.96 -3.65 -8.46
CA SER A 168 3.87 -2.68 -8.54
C SER A 168 3.65 -2.23 -9.98
N VAL A 169 2.37 -2.10 -10.37
CA VAL A 169 1.91 -1.41 -11.58
C VAL A 169 0.72 -0.54 -11.21
N GLN A 170 0.38 0.44 -12.03
CA GLN A 170 -0.76 1.32 -11.78
C GLN A 170 -1.62 1.43 -13.02
N TYR A 171 -2.93 1.19 -12.88
CA TYR A 171 -3.89 1.34 -13.95
C TYR A 171 -4.63 2.69 -13.90
N SER A 172 -5.01 3.14 -12.70
CA SER A 172 -5.75 4.38 -12.53
C SER A 172 -5.22 5.25 -11.39
N ARG A 173 -5.54 6.54 -11.44
CA ARG A 173 -5.33 7.52 -10.36
C ARG A 173 -6.62 8.28 -10.10
N GLY A 174 -6.89 8.56 -8.82
CA GLY A 174 -8.05 9.26 -8.33
C GLY A 174 -9.20 8.34 -7.92
N CYS A 175 -10.11 8.88 -7.11
CA CYS A 175 -11.22 8.15 -6.51
C CYS A 175 -12.51 8.94 -6.61
N PRO A 176 -13.67 8.33 -7.04
CA PRO A 176 -14.92 9.08 -7.22
C PRO A 176 -15.59 9.47 -5.90
N PHE A 177 -15.17 8.89 -4.79
CA PHE A 177 -15.71 9.16 -3.46
C PHE A 177 -15.07 10.40 -2.84
N GLN A 178 -15.60 10.83 -1.68
CA GLN A 178 -15.14 12.06 -1.02
C GLN A 178 -14.99 11.88 0.49
N CYS A 179 -14.39 10.74 0.89
CA CYS A 179 -14.15 10.47 2.30
C CYS A 179 -13.38 11.63 2.95
N GLU A 180 -13.89 12.14 4.08
CA GLU A 180 -13.41 13.38 4.71
C GLU A 180 -11.92 13.31 5.13
N PHE A 181 -11.45 12.11 5.51
CA PHE A 181 -10.10 11.87 6.01
C PHE A 181 -9.07 11.56 4.92
N CYS A 182 -9.50 11.41 3.65
CA CYS A 182 -8.67 10.89 2.56
C CYS A 182 -8.03 12.02 1.75
N ASP A 183 -6.72 11.96 1.58
CA ASP A 183 -5.92 12.91 0.80
C ASP A 183 -5.89 12.60 -0.71
N ILE A 184 -6.29 11.40 -1.12
CA ILE A 184 -6.26 10.97 -2.54
C ILE A 184 -7.01 11.91 -3.46
N ILE A 185 -8.17 12.38 -3.02
CA ILE A 185 -9.00 13.29 -3.85
C ILE A 185 -8.38 14.70 -3.97
N GLU A 186 -7.60 15.11 -3.01
CA GLU A 186 -6.85 16.37 -3.04
C GLU A 186 -5.65 16.23 -4.02
N ILE A 187 -4.90 15.14 -3.92
CA ILE A 187 -3.72 14.88 -4.75
C ILE A 187 -4.12 14.51 -6.20
N TYR A 188 -4.94 13.48 -6.39
CA TYR A 188 -5.24 12.90 -7.72
C TYR A 188 -6.63 13.23 -8.26
N GLY A 189 -7.51 13.83 -7.45
CA GLY A 189 -8.85 14.27 -7.85
C GLY A 189 -9.91 13.19 -7.78
N ARG A 190 -11.14 13.62 -8.05
CA ARG A 190 -12.35 12.80 -7.93
C ARG A 190 -12.78 12.09 -9.22
N VAL A 191 -12.09 12.34 -10.32
CA VAL A 191 -12.37 11.66 -11.60
C VAL A 191 -11.28 10.62 -11.83
N PRO A 192 -11.58 9.31 -11.70
CA PRO A 192 -10.61 8.27 -11.95
C PRO A 192 -10.17 8.29 -13.41
N ARG A 193 -8.89 8.58 -13.64
CA ARG A 193 -8.23 8.58 -14.95
C ARG A 193 -7.54 7.23 -15.11
N THR A 194 -7.65 6.60 -16.27
CA THR A 194 -7.10 5.27 -16.52
C THR A 194 -6.09 5.28 -17.66
N LYS A 195 -5.12 4.38 -17.60
CA LYS A 195 -4.32 3.98 -18.75
C LYS A 195 -5.17 3.24 -19.77
N THR A 196 -4.63 3.02 -20.96
CA THR A 196 -5.23 2.10 -21.94
C THR A 196 -4.93 0.64 -21.54
N ASN A 197 -5.66 -0.30 -22.11
CA ASN A 197 -5.41 -1.73 -21.89
C ASN A 197 -4.00 -2.10 -22.38
N GLU A 198 -3.59 -1.56 -23.53
CA GLU A 198 -2.28 -1.80 -24.14
C GLU A 198 -1.14 -1.33 -23.24
N GLN A 199 -1.26 -0.14 -22.63
CA GLN A 199 -0.27 0.36 -21.68
C GLN A 199 -0.14 -0.57 -20.47
N MET A 200 -1.27 -1.00 -19.89
CA MET A 200 -1.26 -1.90 -18.74
C MET A 200 -0.62 -3.23 -19.09
N LEU A 201 -0.94 -3.82 -20.25
CA LEU A 201 -0.34 -5.08 -20.68
C LEU A 201 1.14 -4.93 -21.02
N ALA A 202 1.58 -3.79 -21.55
CA ALA A 202 2.99 -3.51 -21.81
C ALA A 202 3.82 -3.44 -20.50
N GLU A 203 3.28 -2.88 -19.43
CA GLU A 203 3.94 -2.91 -18.12
C GLU A 203 4.10 -4.34 -17.58
N LEU A 204 3.07 -5.19 -17.76
CA LEU A 204 3.13 -6.59 -17.35
C LEU A 204 4.09 -7.40 -18.23
N ASP A 205 4.16 -7.12 -19.54
CA ASP A 205 5.15 -7.74 -20.42
C ASP A 205 6.58 -7.36 -20.03
N ALA A 206 6.84 -6.09 -19.72
CA ALA A 206 8.15 -5.64 -19.25
C ALA A 206 8.59 -6.37 -17.96
N LEU A 207 7.70 -6.53 -16.98
CA LEU A 207 7.98 -7.32 -15.77
C LEU A 207 8.25 -8.79 -16.10
N ARG A 208 7.45 -9.39 -16.98
CA ARG A 208 7.59 -10.79 -17.39
C ARG A 208 8.92 -11.03 -18.12
N GLU A 209 9.35 -10.12 -18.97
CA GLU A 209 10.61 -10.17 -19.73
C GLU A 209 11.82 -10.04 -18.83
N LEU A 210 11.76 -9.22 -17.77
CA LEU A 210 12.74 -9.15 -16.70
C LEU A 210 12.77 -10.41 -15.81
N GLY A 211 11.90 -11.39 -16.08
CA GLY A 211 11.87 -12.66 -15.36
C GLY A 211 11.00 -12.65 -14.10
N TRP A 212 10.26 -11.58 -13.81
CA TRP A 212 9.35 -11.58 -12.66
C TRP A 212 8.29 -12.68 -12.79
N ARG A 213 8.01 -13.34 -11.69
CA ARG A 213 6.92 -14.30 -11.52
C ARG A 213 6.40 -14.20 -10.08
N GLY A 214 5.09 -14.09 -9.93
CA GLY A 214 4.48 -14.02 -8.60
C GLY A 214 3.48 -12.87 -8.45
N LEU A 215 3.45 -12.24 -7.27
CA LEU A 215 2.48 -11.22 -6.94
C LEU A 215 2.79 -9.89 -7.65
N VAL A 216 1.75 -9.27 -8.20
CA VAL A 216 1.78 -7.90 -8.73
C VAL A 216 0.68 -7.10 -8.04
N PHE A 217 1.06 -6.00 -7.42
CA PHE A 217 0.13 -5.05 -6.82
C PHE A 217 -0.24 -3.98 -7.84
N ILE A 218 -1.53 -3.90 -8.18
CA ILE A 218 -2.08 -2.78 -8.93
C ILE A 218 -2.39 -1.71 -7.90
N VAL A 219 -1.49 -0.71 -7.79
CA VAL A 219 -1.46 0.30 -6.72
C VAL A 219 -2.44 1.46 -6.98
N ASP A 220 -3.62 1.14 -7.47
CA ASP A 220 -4.70 2.11 -7.70
C ASP A 220 -5.35 2.48 -6.36
N ASP A 221 -5.64 3.75 -6.15
CA ASP A 221 -6.35 4.24 -4.95
C ASP A 221 -7.75 3.62 -4.78
N ASN A 222 -8.36 3.26 -5.90
CA ASN A 222 -9.59 2.48 -5.99
C ASN A 222 -9.69 1.89 -7.40
N PHE A 223 -9.22 0.67 -7.58
CA PHE A 223 -9.18 -0.01 -8.87
C PHE A 223 -10.53 -0.01 -9.60
N ILE A 224 -11.63 -0.14 -8.86
CA ILE A 224 -12.97 -0.15 -9.42
C ILE A 224 -13.61 1.25 -9.49
N GLY A 225 -12.84 2.31 -9.26
CA GLY A 225 -13.33 3.70 -9.33
C GLY A 225 -13.96 4.05 -10.67
N ASN A 226 -13.44 3.48 -11.77
CA ASN A 226 -14.05 3.52 -13.09
C ASN A 226 -14.42 2.10 -13.53
N LYS A 227 -15.56 1.59 -13.04
CA LYS A 227 -16.04 0.22 -13.34
C LYS A 227 -16.15 -0.06 -14.83
N ARG A 228 -16.49 0.94 -15.66
CA ARG A 228 -16.60 0.77 -17.11
C ARG A 228 -15.26 0.38 -17.74
N ASN A 229 -14.22 1.14 -17.45
CA ASN A 229 -12.90 0.90 -18.01
C ASN A 229 -12.27 -0.39 -17.43
N VAL A 230 -12.47 -0.68 -16.15
CA VAL A 230 -12.01 -1.95 -15.53
C VAL A 230 -12.68 -3.16 -16.21
N LYS A 231 -13.96 -3.11 -16.50
CA LYS A 231 -14.65 -4.19 -17.24
C LYS A 231 -14.16 -4.37 -18.69
N LEU A 232 -13.51 -3.36 -19.27
CA LEU A 232 -12.83 -3.49 -20.57
C LEU A 232 -11.40 -4.06 -20.40
N LEU A 233 -10.71 -3.72 -19.31
CA LEU A 233 -9.36 -4.23 -19.03
C LEU A 233 -9.36 -5.71 -18.65
N LEU A 234 -10.26 -6.13 -17.74
CA LEU A 234 -10.19 -7.45 -17.12
C LEU A 234 -10.25 -8.63 -18.10
N PRO A 235 -11.08 -8.63 -19.19
CA PRO A 235 -11.03 -9.67 -20.20
C PRO A 235 -9.68 -9.74 -20.92
N ALA A 236 -9.09 -8.59 -21.28
CA ALA A 236 -7.79 -8.53 -21.92
C ALA A 236 -6.67 -9.02 -20.99
N LEU A 237 -6.75 -8.68 -19.70
CA LEU A 237 -5.83 -9.14 -18.67
C LEU A 237 -5.94 -10.66 -18.43
N ALA A 238 -7.16 -11.20 -18.42
CA ALA A 238 -7.38 -12.64 -18.28
C ALA A 238 -6.85 -13.42 -19.50
N GLU A 239 -7.06 -12.91 -20.72
CA GLU A 239 -6.52 -13.49 -21.95
C GLU A 239 -4.98 -13.46 -21.94
N TRP A 240 -4.38 -12.29 -21.61
CA TRP A 240 -2.94 -12.14 -21.47
C TRP A 240 -2.37 -13.11 -20.42
N SER A 241 -2.98 -13.20 -19.26
CA SER A 241 -2.57 -14.09 -18.18
C SER A 241 -2.58 -15.57 -18.63
N ASN A 242 -3.64 -16.01 -19.29
CA ASN A 242 -3.76 -17.39 -19.80
C ASN A 242 -2.75 -17.67 -20.92
N ARG A 243 -2.54 -16.75 -21.87
CA ARG A 243 -1.54 -16.85 -22.94
C ARG A 243 -0.14 -17.05 -22.40
N HIS A 244 0.19 -16.43 -21.28
CA HIS A 244 1.49 -16.52 -20.61
C HIS A 244 1.54 -17.53 -19.46
N LYS A 245 0.57 -18.46 -19.37
CA LYS A 245 0.49 -19.52 -18.37
C LYS A 245 0.39 -18.98 -16.93
N ARG A 246 -0.36 -17.89 -16.76
CA ARG A 246 -0.65 -17.23 -15.48
C ARG A 246 0.64 -16.90 -14.69
N PRO A 247 1.55 -16.05 -15.22
CA PRO A 247 2.82 -15.77 -14.56
C PRO A 247 2.65 -14.96 -13.28
N PHE A 248 1.53 -14.21 -13.14
CA PHE A 248 1.24 -13.32 -12.03
C PHE A 248 -0.08 -13.65 -11.35
N SER A 249 -0.13 -13.41 -10.04
CA SER A 249 -1.35 -13.17 -9.30
C SER A 249 -1.44 -11.69 -8.95
N PHE A 250 -2.68 -11.19 -8.80
CA PHE A 250 -2.90 -9.76 -8.57
C PHE A 250 -3.52 -9.47 -7.20
N ILE A 251 -3.10 -8.36 -6.63
CA ILE A 251 -3.73 -7.67 -5.50
C ILE A 251 -4.04 -6.24 -5.92
N THR A 252 -5.11 -5.65 -5.39
CA THR A 252 -5.43 -4.24 -5.58
C THR A 252 -6.23 -3.69 -4.40
N GLU A 253 -6.43 -2.39 -4.38
CA GLU A 253 -7.34 -1.71 -3.46
C GLU A 253 -8.68 -1.44 -4.15
N ALA A 254 -9.76 -1.62 -3.42
CA ALA A 254 -11.10 -1.40 -3.93
C ALA A 254 -12.05 -0.92 -2.84
N SER A 255 -13.14 -0.28 -3.25
CA SER A 255 -14.25 0.03 -2.36
C SER A 255 -15.20 -1.17 -2.22
N LEU A 256 -15.89 -1.26 -1.07
CA LEU A 256 -16.72 -2.41 -0.72
C LEU A 256 -17.91 -2.64 -1.68
N ASN A 257 -18.33 -1.63 -2.46
CA ASN A 257 -19.33 -1.78 -3.52
C ASN A 257 -18.89 -2.69 -4.70
N LEU A 258 -17.68 -3.26 -4.64
CA LEU A 258 -17.26 -4.40 -5.44
C LEU A 258 -18.20 -5.59 -5.25
N ALA A 259 -18.68 -5.83 -4.03
CA ALA A 259 -19.60 -6.91 -3.70
C ALA A 259 -20.96 -6.84 -4.42
N GLU A 260 -21.34 -5.70 -4.98
CA GLU A 260 -22.61 -5.53 -5.70
C GLU A 260 -22.57 -6.02 -7.17
N ASP A 261 -21.38 -6.31 -7.69
CA ASP A 261 -21.17 -6.59 -9.11
C ASP A 261 -20.59 -7.99 -9.33
N ASP A 262 -21.48 -8.98 -9.39
CA ASP A 262 -21.10 -10.39 -9.58
C ASP A 262 -20.28 -10.62 -10.86
N ALA A 263 -20.61 -9.89 -11.93
CA ALA A 263 -19.87 -9.98 -13.18
C ALA A 263 -18.43 -9.46 -13.00
N LEU A 264 -18.25 -8.37 -12.25
CA LEU A 264 -16.94 -7.80 -11.97
C LEU A 264 -16.10 -8.71 -11.08
N LEU A 265 -16.70 -9.28 -10.03
CA LEU A 265 -16.05 -10.27 -9.18
C LEU A 265 -15.56 -11.49 -9.97
N GLU A 266 -16.39 -12.04 -10.85
CA GLU A 266 -16.01 -13.15 -11.71
C GLU A 266 -14.92 -12.78 -12.73
N MET A 267 -14.97 -11.56 -13.32
CA MET A 267 -13.91 -11.08 -14.20
C MET A 267 -12.58 -10.94 -13.45
N MET A 268 -12.57 -10.41 -12.23
CA MET A 268 -11.37 -10.30 -11.40
C MET A 268 -10.81 -11.70 -11.05
N ARG A 269 -11.67 -12.65 -10.67
CA ARG A 269 -11.27 -14.03 -10.43
C ARG A 269 -10.58 -14.64 -11.66
N ARG A 270 -11.18 -14.50 -12.85
CA ARG A 270 -10.61 -15.00 -14.13
C ARG A 270 -9.29 -14.35 -14.48
N ALA A 271 -9.13 -13.07 -14.18
CA ALA A 271 -7.89 -12.34 -14.36
C ALA A 271 -6.80 -12.68 -13.32
N ASN A 272 -7.08 -13.59 -12.39
CA ASN A 272 -6.18 -14.07 -11.33
C ASN A 272 -5.93 -13.08 -10.20
N PHE A 273 -6.94 -12.26 -9.84
CA PHE A 273 -6.92 -11.52 -8.59
C PHE A 273 -7.10 -12.49 -7.42
N ARG A 274 -6.20 -12.43 -6.45
CA ARG A 274 -6.17 -13.33 -5.28
C ARG A 274 -6.40 -12.58 -3.98
N ARG A 275 -6.16 -11.28 -3.96
CA ARG A 275 -6.31 -10.44 -2.79
C ARG A 275 -6.93 -9.12 -3.17
N VAL A 276 -7.69 -8.55 -2.23
CA VAL A 276 -8.20 -7.20 -2.34
C VAL A 276 -8.12 -6.52 -0.97
N PHE A 277 -7.60 -5.29 -0.96
CA PHE A 277 -7.67 -4.44 0.22
C PHE A 277 -8.92 -3.58 0.14
N LEU A 278 -9.69 -3.56 1.24
CA LEU A 278 -10.94 -2.81 1.35
C LEU A 278 -10.87 -1.79 2.47
N GLY A 279 -11.20 -0.54 2.20
CA GLY A 279 -11.47 0.44 3.25
C GLY A 279 -12.85 0.17 3.85
N ILE A 280 -12.93 -0.53 4.98
CA ILE A 280 -14.17 -0.75 5.73
C ILE A 280 -14.41 0.40 6.71
N GLU A 281 -13.36 0.84 7.37
CA GLU A 281 -13.19 1.87 8.38
C GLU A 281 -13.90 1.50 9.69
N THR A 282 -15.21 1.37 9.69
CA THR A 282 -15.99 1.10 10.90
C THR A 282 -17.28 0.35 10.57
N PRO A 283 -17.77 -0.53 11.45
CA PRO A 283 -19.10 -1.14 11.32
C PRO A 283 -20.25 -0.21 11.74
N VAL A 284 -19.96 1.03 12.16
CA VAL A 284 -20.95 2.00 12.65
C VAL A 284 -21.37 2.93 11.53
N GLU A 285 -22.66 2.90 11.17
CA GLU A 285 -23.18 3.66 10.03
C GLU A 285 -23.12 5.18 10.26
N GLU A 286 -23.31 5.64 11.50
CA GLU A 286 -23.22 7.05 11.89
C GLU A 286 -21.81 7.60 11.64
N SER A 287 -20.76 6.86 12.04
CA SER A 287 -19.35 7.22 11.80
C SER A 287 -19.01 7.18 10.31
N LEU A 288 -19.59 6.23 9.54
CA LEU A 288 -19.43 6.20 8.06
C LEU A 288 -20.07 7.43 7.39
N ARG A 289 -21.22 7.88 7.88
CA ARG A 289 -21.88 9.11 7.37
C ARG A 289 -21.07 10.35 7.69
N GLU A 290 -20.54 10.46 8.91
CA GLU A 290 -19.63 11.53 9.32
C GLU A 290 -18.42 11.58 8.39
N ALA A 291 -17.78 10.44 8.19
CA ALA A 291 -16.60 10.30 7.32
C ALA A 291 -16.91 10.49 5.83
N GLN A 292 -18.15 10.80 5.45
CA GLN A 292 -18.62 10.89 4.07
C GLN A 292 -18.34 9.62 3.24
N LYS A 293 -18.27 8.45 3.91
CA LYS A 293 -18.05 7.15 3.25
C LYS A 293 -19.36 6.49 2.83
N GLY A 294 -20.13 7.21 2.03
CA GLY A 294 -21.46 6.79 1.58
C GLY A 294 -21.52 5.45 0.83
N GLN A 295 -20.40 5.04 0.20
CA GLN A 295 -20.30 3.74 -0.47
C GLN A 295 -20.35 2.55 0.49
N ASN A 296 -20.15 2.75 1.78
CA ASN A 296 -20.24 1.70 2.81
C ASN A 296 -21.56 1.73 3.60
N THR A 297 -22.37 2.78 3.46
CA THR A 297 -23.68 2.86 4.12
C THR A 297 -24.73 2.06 3.36
N ARG A 298 -25.86 1.72 4.02
CA ARG A 298 -27.02 1.05 3.43
C ARG A 298 -26.72 -0.34 2.86
N ARG A 299 -25.75 -1.06 3.43
CA ARG A 299 -25.40 -2.42 3.05
C ARG A 299 -24.95 -3.23 4.25
N ASP A 300 -25.09 -4.54 4.15
CA ASP A 300 -24.47 -5.46 5.09
C ASP A 300 -22.97 -5.60 4.73
N LEU A 301 -22.11 -4.98 5.56
CA LEU A 301 -20.67 -4.98 5.37
C LEU A 301 -20.09 -6.40 5.51
N LEU A 302 -20.63 -7.18 6.45
CA LEU A 302 -20.18 -8.53 6.74
C LEU A 302 -20.47 -9.48 5.57
N GLU A 303 -21.70 -9.45 5.05
CA GLU A 303 -22.09 -10.26 3.89
C GLU A 303 -21.34 -9.81 2.62
N SER A 304 -21.06 -8.51 2.47
CA SER A 304 -20.26 -8.00 1.36
C SER A 304 -18.84 -8.58 1.38
N VAL A 305 -18.19 -8.63 2.54
CA VAL A 305 -16.85 -9.24 2.70
C VAL A 305 -16.90 -10.73 2.38
N LYS A 306 -17.86 -11.47 2.97
CA LYS A 306 -18.01 -12.92 2.72
C LYS A 306 -18.26 -13.22 1.25
N LYS A 307 -19.05 -12.38 0.56
CA LYS A 307 -19.31 -12.52 -0.87
C LYS A 307 -18.03 -12.38 -1.69
N ILE A 308 -17.21 -11.37 -1.42
CA ILE A 308 -15.92 -11.20 -2.12
C ILE A 308 -15.01 -12.41 -1.88
N GLN A 309 -14.94 -12.89 -0.62
CA GLN A 309 -14.16 -14.08 -0.27
C GLN A 309 -14.65 -15.33 -1.03
N SER A 310 -15.96 -15.49 -1.23
CA SER A 310 -16.53 -16.63 -1.96
C SER A 310 -16.15 -16.71 -3.43
N TYR A 311 -15.67 -15.58 -4.02
CA TYR A 311 -15.07 -15.54 -5.35
C TYR A 311 -13.57 -15.89 -5.36
N GLY A 312 -13.01 -16.36 -4.24
CA GLY A 312 -11.62 -16.81 -4.13
C GLY A 312 -10.60 -15.68 -3.89
N MET A 313 -11.05 -14.51 -3.46
CA MET A 313 -10.16 -13.39 -3.11
C MET A 313 -10.05 -13.25 -1.60
N GLU A 314 -8.80 -13.32 -1.08
CA GLU A 314 -8.52 -12.93 0.30
C GLU A 314 -8.83 -11.44 0.48
N VAL A 315 -9.58 -11.12 1.52
CA VAL A 315 -9.86 -9.74 1.91
C VAL A 315 -8.89 -9.31 3.00
N MET A 316 -8.14 -8.25 2.73
CA MET A 316 -7.43 -7.43 3.69
C MET A 316 -8.26 -6.16 3.90
N ALA A 317 -8.23 -5.55 5.09
CA ALA A 317 -9.06 -4.36 5.29
C ALA A 317 -8.45 -3.33 6.25
N GLY A 318 -8.73 -2.05 5.95
CA GLY A 318 -8.48 -0.91 6.81
C GLY A 318 -9.67 -0.64 7.74
N PHE A 319 -9.34 -0.33 8.99
CA PHE A 319 -10.28 0.07 10.04
C PHE A 319 -9.76 1.30 10.77
N ILE A 320 -10.67 2.15 11.20
CA ILE A 320 -10.36 3.41 11.90
C ILE A 320 -11.24 3.49 13.14
N VAL A 321 -10.66 3.98 14.25
CA VAL A 321 -11.38 4.39 15.45
C VAL A 321 -11.02 5.83 15.81
N GLY A 322 -11.95 6.54 16.46
CA GLY A 322 -11.78 7.93 16.87
C GLY A 322 -12.59 8.93 16.04
N PHE A 323 -13.60 8.45 15.28
CA PHE A 323 -14.61 9.34 14.70
C PHE A 323 -15.42 10.02 15.81
N ASP A 324 -15.91 11.23 15.54
CA ASP A 324 -16.67 12.01 16.50
C ASP A 324 -18.00 11.36 16.91
N ASN A 325 -18.56 10.51 16.02
CA ASN A 325 -19.79 9.74 16.27
C ASN A 325 -19.54 8.28 16.67
N ASP A 326 -18.32 7.91 17.05
CA ASP A 326 -18.06 6.58 17.55
C ASP A 326 -18.77 6.34 18.89
N PRO A 327 -19.61 5.30 19.02
CA PRO A 327 -20.27 4.98 20.27
C PRO A 327 -19.30 4.42 21.30
N GLU A 328 -19.69 4.40 22.56
CA GLU A 328 -18.85 3.92 23.66
C GLU A 328 -18.37 2.48 23.50
N ASP A 329 -19.12 1.63 22.81
CA ASP A 329 -18.82 0.22 22.55
C ASP A 329 -18.15 -0.03 21.20
N ILE A 330 -17.61 1.03 20.53
CA ILE A 330 -16.97 0.92 19.22
C ILE A 330 -15.87 -0.14 19.18
N PHE A 331 -15.06 -0.25 20.22
CA PHE A 331 -13.96 -1.19 20.27
C PHE A 331 -14.43 -2.64 20.22
N GLU A 332 -15.53 -2.98 20.94
CA GLU A 332 -16.15 -4.30 20.88
C GLU A 332 -16.80 -4.56 19.53
N ARG A 333 -17.48 -3.57 18.96
CA ARG A 333 -18.07 -3.69 17.62
C ARG A 333 -17.03 -3.98 16.56
N GLN A 334 -15.89 -3.27 16.59
CA GLN A 334 -14.75 -3.52 15.69
C GLN A 334 -14.18 -4.93 15.86
N ILE A 335 -13.89 -5.35 17.10
CA ILE A 335 -13.38 -6.69 17.40
C ILE A 335 -14.33 -7.76 16.87
N ASN A 336 -15.63 -7.63 17.15
CA ASN A 336 -16.62 -8.62 16.73
C ASN A 336 -16.76 -8.66 15.21
N PHE A 337 -16.81 -7.50 14.55
CA PHE A 337 -16.86 -7.44 13.09
C PHE A 337 -15.64 -8.12 12.43
N ILE A 338 -14.42 -7.82 12.91
CA ILE A 338 -13.19 -8.43 12.41
C ILE A 338 -13.21 -9.95 12.63
N ARG A 339 -13.73 -10.42 13.76
CA ARG A 339 -13.89 -11.86 14.05
C ARG A 339 -14.85 -12.54 13.08
N GLU A 340 -16.03 -11.98 12.89
CA GLU A 340 -17.11 -12.58 12.11
C GLU A 340 -16.85 -12.54 10.61
N SER A 341 -16.13 -11.50 10.14
CA SER A 341 -15.73 -11.36 8.74
C SER A 341 -14.69 -12.39 8.31
N GLY A 342 -13.89 -12.94 9.25
CA GLY A 342 -12.78 -13.81 8.95
C GLY A 342 -11.64 -13.13 8.19
N ILE A 343 -11.55 -11.78 8.26
CA ILE A 343 -10.45 -11.01 7.69
C ILE A 343 -9.18 -11.31 8.49
N PRO A 344 -8.14 -11.93 7.90
CA PRO A 344 -6.90 -12.22 8.63
C PRO A 344 -6.08 -10.96 8.87
N LEU A 345 -5.95 -10.09 7.87
CA LEU A 345 -5.13 -8.89 7.90
C LEU A 345 -6.03 -7.65 8.03
N ALA A 346 -6.31 -7.25 9.27
CA ALA A 346 -7.10 -6.08 9.63
C ALA A 346 -6.17 -4.96 10.10
N MET A 347 -5.98 -3.93 9.29
CA MET A 347 -5.13 -2.78 9.60
C MET A 347 -5.96 -1.74 10.34
N VAL A 348 -5.87 -1.74 11.67
CA VAL A 348 -6.63 -0.81 12.51
C VAL A 348 -5.73 0.39 12.85
N GLY A 349 -6.23 1.60 12.62
CA GLY A 349 -5.55 2.86 12.94
C GLY A 349 -6.43 3.80 13.76
N LEU A 350 -5.79 4.75 14.43
CA LEU A 350 -6.46 5.93 14.95
C LEU A 350 -6.81 6.89 13.82
N LEU A 351 -7.96 7.56 13.90
CA LEU A 351 -8.28 8.63 12.95
C LEU A 351 -7.19 9.69 12.98
N THR A 352 -6.70 10.06 11.81
CA THR A 352 -5.62 11.03 11.66
C THR A 352 -6.04 12.08 10.63
N ALA A 353 -5.88 13.35 10.97
CA ALA A 353 -6.09 14.45 10.04
C ALA A 353 -4.84 14.62 9.17
N LEU A 354 -4.90 14.16 7.93
CA LEU A 354 -3.83 14.38 6.96
C LEU A 354 -3.90 15.82 6.41
N PRO A 355 -2.76 16.46 6.10
CA PRO A 355 -2.74 17.81 5.54
C PRO A 355 -3.66 17.93 4.31
N ASP A 356 -4.29 19.07 4.15
CA ASP A 356 -5.19 19.44 3.06
C ASP A 356 -6.46 18.57 2.90
N THR A 357 -6.75 17.63 3.80
CA THR A 357 -8.01 16.88 3.77
C THR A 357 -9.18 17.73 4.27
N GLN A 358 -10.41 17.30 3.96
CA GLN A 358 -11.61 17.93 4.48
C GLN A 358 -11.65 17.85 6.03
N LEU A 359 -11.20 16.71 6.59
CA LEU A 359 -11.06 16.50 8.02
C LEU A 359 -10.09 17.51 8.63
N TRP A 360 -8.91 17.71 8.02
CA TRP A 360 -7.93 18.71 8.47
C TRP A 360 -8.56 20.10 8.54
N ARG A 361 -9.16 20.58 7.44
CA ARG A 361 -9.81 21.88 7.35
C ARG A 361 -10.97 22.05 8.34
N ARG A 362 -11.70 20.96 8.65
CA ARG A 362 -12.76 20.97 9.67
C ARG A 362 -12.17 21.13 11.07
N LEU A 363 -11.22 20.31 11.43
CA LEU A 363 -10.60 20.32 12.76
C LEU A 363 -9.79 21.61 13.03
N GLU A 364 -9.18 22.20 12.00
CA GLU A 364 -8.53 23.51 12.09
C GLU A 364 -9.55 24.59 12.45
N ARG A 365 -10.69 24.66 11.75
CA ARG A 365 -11.77 25.63 12.06
C ARG A 365 -12.38 25.42 13.45
N GLU A 366 -12.41 24.17 13.93
CA GLU A 366 -12.87 23.82 15.27
C GLU A 366 -11.81 24.08 16.37
N GLY A 367 -10.58 24.45 16.00
CA GLY A 367 -9.47 24.64 16.94
C GLY A 367 -9.00 23.37 17.63
N ARG A 368 -9.17 22.22 16.97
CA ARG A 368 -8.86 20.88 17.53
C ARG A 368 -7.55 20.29 17.00
N LEU A 369 -6.91 20.88 16.00
CA LEU A 369 -5.60 20.43 15.53
C LEU A 369 -4.53 20.69 16.57
N LEU A 370 -3.64 19.70 16.81
CA LEU A 370 -2.54 19.78 17.78
C LEU A 370 -1.18 19.96 17.07
N GLN A 371 -0.95 19.18 16.03
CA GLN A 371 0.31 19.13 15.29
C GLN A 371 0.09 18.49 13.91
N GLU A 372 1.13 18.49 13.10
CA GLU A 372 1.12 17.72 11.85
C GLU A 372 1.10 16.21 12.11
N SER A 373 0.48 15.50 11.17
CA SER A 373 0.53 14.04 11.16
C SER A 373 1.95 13.52 10.91
N THR A 374 2.29 12.42 11.56
CA THR A 374 3.49 11.63 11.22
C THR A 374 3.30 10.81 9.95
N GLY A 375 2.06 10.61 9.51
CA GLY A 375 1.68 9.70 8.45
C GLY A 375 1.76 8.20 8.84
N ASN A 376 2.15 7.91 10.08
CA ASN A 376 2.28 6.55 10.58
C ASN A 376 1.07 6.17 11.44
N ASN A 377 0.15 5.38 10.88
CA ASN A 377 -1.05 4.88 11.59
C ASN A 377 -0.73 3.79 12.61
N THR A 378 0.55 3.47 12.79
CA THR A 378 1.00 2.48 13.77
C THR A 378 1.82 3.08 14.91
N ASP A 379 1.94 4.40 15.05
CA ASP A 379 2.69 5.02 16.16
C ASP A 379 1.80 5.39 17.36
N GLY A 380 0.48 5.20 17.25
CA GLY A 380 -0.47 5.50 18.32
C GLY A 380 -0.64 7.00 18.60
N SER A 381 -0.07 7.87 17.77
CA SER A 381 -0.16 9.31 17.95
C SER A 381 -1.50 9.86 17.44
N LEU A 382 -1.98 10.90 18.13
CA LEU A 382 -3.11 11.72 17.70
C LEU A 382 -2.58 13.11 17.31
N ASN A 383 -3.05 13.60 16.18
CA ASN A 383 -2.70 14.95 15.74
C ASN A 383 -3.86 15.97 15.91
N PHE A 384 -4.91 15.56 16.59
CA PHE A 384 -6.03 16.43 16.95
C PHE A 384 -6.66 15.99 18.28
N VAL A 385 -7.49 16.85 18.88
CA VAL A 385 -8.27 16.54 20.10
C VAL A 385 -9.53 15.75 19.70
N PRO A 386 -9.65 14.45 20.04
CA PRO A 386 -10.86 13.67 19.75
C PRO A 386 -12.02 14.11 20.64
N ARG A 387 -13.26 13.76 20.27
CA ARG A 387 -14.42 13.94 21.18
C ARG A 387 -14.50 12.89 22.27
N MET A 388 -14.08 11.66 21.97
CA MET A 388 -13.89 10.64 22.99
C MET A 388 -12.69 11.03 23.86
N GLU A 389 -12.74 10.71 25.15
CA GLU A 389 -11.58 10.88 26.05
C GLU A 389 -10.34 10.19 25.46
N THR A 390 -9.22 10.93 25.41
CA THR A 390 -8.00 10.50 24.71
C THR A 390 -7.46 9.19 25.26
N GLU A 391 -7.38 9.05 26.57
CA GLU A 391 -6.88 7.83 27.24
C GLU A 391 -7.76 6.63 26.88
N ARG A 392 -9.08 6.79 26.93
CA ARG A 392 -10.03 5.75 26.56
C ARG A 392 -9.90 5.32 25.10
N LEU A 393 -9.70 6.29 24.19
CA LEU A 393 -9.50 6.01 22.77
C LEU A 393 -8.22 5.19 22.54
N ILE A 394 -7.11 5.60 23.15
CA ILE A 394 -5.82 4.92 23.02
C ILE A 394 -5.87 3.52 23.65
N GLU A 395 -6.41 3.36 24.87
CA GLU A 395 -6.59 2.06 25.51
C GLU A 395 -7.49 1.13 24.69
N GLY A 396 -8.60 1.66 24.17
CA GLY A 396 -9.52 0.92 23.33
C GLY A 396 -8.88 0.45 22.02
N TYR A 397 -8.11 1.32 21.37
CA TYR A 397 -7.33 0.99 20.18
C TYR A 397 -6.31 -0.14 20.47
N GLN A 398 -5.53 -0.01 21.53
CA GLN A 398 -4.58 -1.05 21.94
C GLN A 398 -5.29 -2.38 22.27
N ARG A 399 -6.46 -2.33 22.92
CA ARG A 399 -7.28 -3.50 23.20
C ARG A 399 -7.73 -4.20 21.93
N ILE A 400 -8.16 -3.47 20.89
CA ILE A 400 -8.47 -4.07 19.58
C ILE A 400 -7.26 -4.85 19.08
N LEU A 401 -6.10 -4.19 18.97
CA LEU A 401 -4.89 -4.79 18.42
C LEU A 401 -4.45 -6.04 19.18
N ARG A 402 -4.35 -5.94 20.51
CA ARG A 402 -3.98 -7.09 21.37
C ARG A 402 -4.95 -8.25 21.22
N THR A 403 -6.23 -7.98 21.04
CA THR A 403 -7.25 -9.00 20.90
C THR A 403 -7.16 -9.68 19.53
N ILE A 404 -7.21 -8.91 18.44
CA ILE A 404 -7.26 -9.48 17.08
C ILE A 404 -5.95 -10.12 16.64
N TYR A 405 -4.79 -9.70 17.21
CA TYR A 405 -3.48 -10.27 16.91
C TYR A 405 -2.96 -11.22 18.00
N SER A 406 -3.79 -11.54 19.01
CA SER A 406 -3.49 -12.69 19.86
C SER A 406 -3.39 -13.96 19.01
N PRO A 407 -2.40 -14.85 19.24
CA PRO A 407 -2.17 -15.99 18.34
C PRO A 407 -3.40 -16.87 18.11
N ALA A 408 -4.16 -17.18 19.14
CA ALA A 408 -5.35 -18.01 19.04
C ALA A 408 -6.44 -17.36 18.15
N GLU A 409 -6.70 -16.06 18.34
CA GLU A 409 -7.70 -15.31 17.60
C GLU A 409 -7.29 -15.09 16.15
N TYR A 410 -6.02 -14.74 15.92
CA TYR A 410 -5.48 -14.56 14.59
C TYR A 410 -5.55 -15.85 13.76
N TYR A 411 -5.06 -16.97 14.30
CA TYR A 411 -5.05 -18.25 13.58
C TYR A 411 -6.47 -18.79 13.33
N ARG A 412 -7.43 -18.52 14.21
CA ARG A 412 -8.83 -18.84 13.96
C ARG A 412 -9.35 -18.11 12.72
N ARG A 413 -9.14 -16.79 12.62
CA ARG A 413 -9.56 -15.99 11.45
C ARG A 413 -8.82 -16.40 10.17
N ALA A 414 -7.54 -16.74 10.28
CA ALA A 414 -6.77 -17.25 9.15
C ALA A 414 -7.36 -18.56 8.62
N LEU A 415 -7.78 -19.51 9.49
CA LEU A 415 -8.47 -20.74 9.09
C LEU A 415 -9.84 -20.46 8.47
N ASP A 416 -10.61 -19.53 9.04
CA ASP A 416 -11.91 -19.11 8.48
C ASP A 416 -11.73 -18.52 7.07
N CYS A 417 -10.71 -17.70 6.87
CA CYS A 417 -10.34 -17.20 5.54
C CYS A 417 -10.03 -18.34 4.58
N LEU A 418 -9.11 -19.25 4.94
CA LEU A 418 -8.72 -20.38 4.11
C LEU A 418 -9.90 -21.28 3.73
N SER A 419 -10.90 -21.41 4.60
CA SER A 419 -12.09 -22.22 4.34
C SER A 419 -13.03 -21.64 3.28
N ARG A 420 -12.94 -20.32 3.04
CA ARG A 420 -13.78 -19.60 2.07
C ARG A 420 -13.10 -19.41 0.71
N LEU A 421 -11.76 -19.53 0.67
CA LEU A 421 -11.01 -19.39 -0.57
C LEU A 421 -11.23 -20.61 -1.47
N THR A 422 -11.57 -20.36 -2.72
CA THR A 422 -11.68 -21.42 -3.72
C THR A 422 -10.29 -21.96 -4.06
N GLU A 423 -10.23 -23.28 -4.28
CA GLU A 423 -9.00 -24.03 -4.56
C GLU A 423 -8.53 -23.79 -6.02
N GLU A 424 -8.01 -22.62 -6.32
CA GLU A 424 -7.32 -22.41 -7.58
C GLU A 424 -5.79 -22.44 -7.37
N PRO A 425 -5.04 -23.20 -8.18
CA PRO A 425 -3.60 -23.31 -8.01
C PRO A 425 -2.93 -21.94 -8.21
N GLU A 426 -2.10 -21.54 -7.26
CA GLU A 426 -1.22 -20.39 -7.44
C GLU A 426 -0.25 -20.63 -8.62
N PRO A 427 0.20 -19.55 -9.29
CA PRO A 427 1.24 -19.66 -10.31
C PRO A 427 2.45 -20.39 -9.75
N ARG A 428 2.89 -21.45 -10.43
CA ARG A 428 4.08 -22.20 -10.02
C ARG A 428 5.29 -21.26 -10.07
N ARG A 429 5.77 -20.83 -8.92
CA ARG A 429 7.08 -20.19 -8.79
C ARG A 429 8.15 -21.24 -9.13
N ASN A 430 9.03 -20.94 -10.08
CA ASN A 430 10.14 -21.85 -10.45
C ASN A 430 11.28 -21.88 -9.40
N HIS A 431 11.02 -21.47 -8.16
CA HIS A 431 12.03 -21.30 -7.12
C HIS A 431 11.78 -22.17 -5.89
N TRP A 432 11.56 -23.49 -6.11
CA TRP A 432 11.30 -24.43 -5.03
C TRP A 432 12.36 -24.37 -3.90
N THR A 433 13.62 -24.04 -4.21
CA THR A 433 14.68 -23.86 -3.20
C THR A 433 14.44 -22.68 -2.28
N SER A 434 14.00 -21.53 -2.82
CA SER A 434 13.65 -20.35 -2.00
C SER A 434 12.42 -20.61 -1.15
N ASP A 435 11.43 -21.34 -1.70
CA ASP A 435 10.20 -21.69 -0.97
C ASP A 435 10.49 -22.64 0.20
N VAL A 436 11.39 -23.62 -0.01
CA VAL A 436 11.84 -24.52 1.07
C VAL A 436 12.62 -23.75 2.15
N ILE A 437 13.49 -22.83 1.76
CA ILE A 437 14.24 -21.98 2.71
C ILE A 437 13.27 -21.08 3.50
N ALA A 438 12.30 -20.46 2.84
CA ALA A 438 11.27 -19.64 3.50
C ALA A 438 10.45 -20.48 4.48
N PHE A 439 10.02 -21.67 4.05
CA PHE A 439 9.32 -22.62 4.92
C PHE A 439 10.13 -22.96 6.19
N ILE A 440 11.40 -23.31 6.03
CA ILE A 440 12.29 -23.62 7.18
C ILE A 440 12.41 -22.41 8.10
N ARG A 441 12.58 -21.21 7.55
CA ARG A 441 12.66 -19.97 8.36
C ARG A 441 11.38 -19.70 9.15
N VAL A 442 10.21 -19.86 8.52
CA VAL A 442 8.90 -19.70 9.20
C VAL A 442 8.76 -20.74 10.32
N VAL A 443 9.07 -22.01 10.05
CA VAL A 443 9.00 -23.10 11.06
C VAL A 443 9.97 -22.82 12.22
N LEU A 444 11.20 -22.41 11.96
CA LEU A 444 12.16 -22.07 13.00
C LEU A 444 11.73 -20.86 13.82
N ALA A 445 11.20 -19.83 13.15
CA ALA A 445 10.73 -18.61 13.83
C ALA A 445 9.48 -18.88 14.68
N LEU A 446 8.42 -19.40 14.08
CA LEU A 446 7.09 -19.54 14.69
C LEU A 446 6.88 -20.88 15.40
N GLY A 447 7.45 -21.97 14.90
CA GLY A 447 7.24 -23.31 15.42
C GLY A 447 8.25 -23.72 16.51
N VAL A 448 9.40 -23.04 16.58
CA VAL A 448 10.46 -23.39 17.56
C VAL A 448 10.72 -22.26 18.55
N ARG A 449 11.02 -21.06 18.06
CA ARG A 449 11.48 -19.93 18.88
C ARG A 449 10.37 -19.12 19.52
N ASP A 450 9.20 -19.06 18.84
CA ASP A 450 8.10 -18.22 19.29
C ASP A 450 7.42 -18.76 20.56
N PRO A 451 7.09 -17.93 21.54
CA PRO A 451 6.31 -18.37 22.71
C PRO A 451 4.96 -19.00 22.35
N ALA A 452 4.33 -18.54 21.25
CA ALA A 452 3.05 -19.05 20.74
C ALA A 452 3.19 -20.23 19.78
N ARG A 453 4.31 -21.00 19.86
CA ARG A 453 4.56 -22.15 18.98
C ARG A 453 3.48 -23.25 19.03
N VAL A 454 2.80 -23.39 20.18
CA VAL A 454 1.71 -24.36 20.31
C VAL A 454 0.53 -24.01 19.43
N GLU A 455 0.13 -22.73 19.42
CA GLU A 455 -0.94 -22.20 18.59
C GLU A 455 -0.58 -22.29 17.10
N PHE A 456 0.69 -22.03 16.76
CA PHE A 456 1.20 -22.20 15.39
C PHE A 456 1.06 -23.65 14.93
N TRP A 457 1.47 -24.63 15.73
CA TRP A 457 1.37 -26.04 15.34
C TRP A 457 -0.08 -26.54 15.27
N ARG A 458 -0.97 -26.04 16.14
CA ARG A 458 -2.42 -26.32 16.04
C ARG A 458 -2.99 -25.77 14.75
N TYR A 459 -2.62 -24.54 14.39
CA TYR A 459 -3.00 -23.92 13.13
C TYR A 459 -2.50 -24.73 11.92
N MET A 460 -1.21 -25.05 11.88
CA MET A 460 -0.60 -25.81 10.80
C MET A 460 -1.21 -27.21 10.63
N SER A 461 -1.47 -27.90 11.74
CA SER A 461 -2.16 -29.19 11.70
C SER A 461 -3.52 -29.10 11.01
N ARG A 462 -4.34 -28.09 11.37
CA ARG A 462 -5.64 -27.86 10.74
C ARG A 462 -5.51 -27.44 9.27
N ALA A 463 -4.54 -26.59 8.95
CA ALA A 463 -4.27 -26.18 7.57
C ALA A 463 -3.91 -27.38 6.68
N ILE A 464 -3.06 -28.31 7.16
CA ILE A 464 -2.66 -29.50 6.43
C ILE A 464 -3.83 -30.48 6.26
N THR A 465 -4.63 -30.69 7.30
CA THR A 465 -5.71 -31.69 7.28
C THR A 465 -6.94 -31.21 6.50
N SER A 466 -7.32 -29.94 6.65
CA SER A 466 -8.57 -29.39 6.11
C SER A 466 -8.39 -28.48 4.89
N HIS A 467 -7.19 -27.90 4.69
CA HIS A 467 -6.93 -26.91 3.65
C HIS A 467 -5.60 -27.18 2.91
N ARG A 468 -5.30 -28.45 2.63
CA ARG A 468 -4.02 -28.90 2.07
C ARG A 468 -3.62 -28.14 0.79
N GLN A 469 -4.58 -27.81 -0.06
CA GLN A 469 -4.33 -27.11 -1.32
C GLN A 469 -3.89 -25.65 -1.09
N ASN A 470 -4.33 -25.05 0.03
CA ASN A 470 -3.99 -23.69 0.44
C ASN A 470 -2.82 -23.63 1.44
N PHE A 471 -2.00 -24.72 1.53
CA PHE A 471 -0.93 -24.82 2.52
C PHE A 471 0.12 -23.69 2.41
N ALA A 472 0.56 -23.39 1.19
CA ALA A 472 1.52 -22.28 0.95
C ALA A 472 0.94 -20.94 1.42
N HIS A 473 -0.36 -20.71 1.16
CA HIS A 473 -1.08 -19.54 1.60
C HIS A 473 -1.19 -19.48 3.13
N ALA A 474 -1.46 -20.62 3.78
CA ALA A 474 -1.47 -20.73 5.23
C ALA A 474 -0.12 -20.32 5.85
N MET A 475 1.00 -20.74 5.25
CA MET A 475 2.33 -20.32 5.69
C MET A 475 2.56 -18.81 5.54
N THR A 476 2.10 -18.24 4.44
CA THR A 476 2.17 -16.79 4.21
C THR A 476 1.37 -16.04 5.27
N LEU A 477 0.13 -16.46 5.56
CA LEU A 477 -0.70 -15.87 6.61
C LEU A 477 -0.03 -15.98 7.99
N ALA A 478 0.63 -17.11 8.31
CA ALA A 478 1.35 -17.24 9.57
C ALA A 478 2.50 -16.21 9.70
N ALA A 479 3.29 -16.02 8.65
CA ALA A 479 4.36 -15.02 8.63
C ALA A 479 3.83 -13.59 8.73
N MET A 480 2.74 -13.27 8.01
CA MET A 480 2.08 -11.96 8.08
C MET A 480 1.50 -11.69 9.47
N GLY A 481 0.82 -12.67 10.08
CA GLY A 481 0.30 -12.55 11.45
C GLY A 481 1.39 -12.30 12.49
N TYR A 482 2.55 -12.91 12.31
CA TYR A 482 3.70 -12.63 13.13
C TYR A 482 4.16 -11.18 13.02
N HIS A 483 4.21 -10.62 11.80
CA HIS A 483 4.56 -9.22 11.60
C HIS A 483 3.58 -8.29 12.34
N PHE A 484 2.27 -8.47 12.15
CA PHE A 484 1.26 -7.63 12.80
C PHE A 484 1.29 -7.76 14.33
N ARG A 485 1.52 -8.97 14.84
CA ARG A 485 1.70 -9.17 16.29
C ARG A 485 2.91 -8.42 16.82
N LYS A 486 4.05 -8.45 16.09
CA LYS A 486 5.25 -7.71 16.49
C LYS A 486 5.05 -6.20 16.53
N LEU A 487 4.31 -5.66 15.57
CA LEU A 487 3.89 -4.25 15.63
C LEU A 487 3.04 -3.98 16.87
N THR A 488 2.10 -4.87 17.21
CA THR A 488 1.24 -4.71 18.38
C THR A 488 2.02 -4.79 19.70
N GLU A 489 3.01 -5.68 19.79
CA GLU A 489 3.88 -5.82 20.98
C GLU A 489 4.70 -4.55 21.22
N ALA A 490 5.21 -3.91 20.15
CA ALA A 490 5.96 -2.65 20.24
C ALA A 490 5.14 -1.45 20.77
N TYR A 491 3.80 -1.51 20.73
CA TYR A 491 2.91 -0.49 21.33
C TYR A 491 2.72 -0.62 22.84
N GLY A 492 3.12 -1.72 23.42
CA GLY A 492 2.91 -2.02 24.84
C GLY A 492 4.15 -1.80 25.71
N GLU A 493 5.28 -1.52 25.07
CA GLU A 493 6.55 -1.14 25.69
C GLU A 493 6.72 0.39 25.68
#